data_c0e517140bdc72f099754fd9e79ff2c5
#
_entry.id   c0e517140bdc72f099754fd9e79ff2c5
#
_cell.length_a   1.000
_cell.length_b   1.000
_cell.length_c   1.000
_cell.angle_alpha   90.00
_cell.angle_beta   90.00
_cell.angle_gamma   90.00
#
_symmetry.space_group_name_H-M   'P 1'
#
loop_
_entity.id
_entity.type
_entity.pdbx_description
1 polymer ?
#
loop_
_entity_poly.entity_id
_entity_poly.type
_entity_poly.pdbx_seq_one_letter_code
_entity_poly.pdbx_strand_id
1 'polypeptide(L)'
;RDCLLSRGLGDVYKRQIRINRFGATTAEEFKKAMKELQKQGMKDMILDLQGNGGGYLNAAIDLANEFLGQKELIVYTEGRTAKRSDFYAKGNGDFRNGRLIILVDEYTASASEIVSGAVQDWDRGIIVGRRSFGKGLVQRPIDLPDGSMIRLTIARYYTPSGRSIQKPYDSTVDYNKDLIERFNHGELM
;
A
#
# COMPACT_ATOMS: atom_id res chain seq x y z
N ARG A 1 12.77 -12.08 4.96
CA ARG A 1 12.62 -10.76 5.58
C ARG A 1 11.84 -9.87 4.62
N ASP A 2 10.69 -9.36 5.07
CA ASP A 2 9.80 -8.53 4.24
C ASP A 2 10.20 -7.05 4.25
N CYS A 3 11.01 -6.64 5.21
CA CYS A 3 11.46 -5.26 5.42
C CYS A 3 13.00 -5.16 5.42
N LEU A 4 13.54 -4.20 4.67
CA LEU A 4 14.97 -3.89 4.58
C LEU A 4 15.25 -2.45 5.00
N LEU A 5 16.27 -2.28 5.86
CA LEU A 5 16.80 -0.97 6.20
C LEU A 5 17.85 -0.53 5.18
N SER A 6 17.69 0.65 4.60
CA SER A 6 18.72 1.28 3.79
C SER A 6 19.57 2.21 4.65
N ARG A 7 20.90 2.01 4.63
CA ARG A 7 21.87 2.90 5.26
C ARG A 7 22.50 3.77 4.17
N GLY A 8 22.49 5.09 4.34
CA GLY A 8 23.42 5.90 3.58
C GLY A 8 22.86 6.90 2.59
N LEU A 9 21.78 7.58 2.90
CA LEU A 9 21.39 8.81 2.18
C LEU A 9 21.97 10.09 2.81
N GLY A 10 23.23 10.09 3.21
CA GLY A 10 24.02 11.29 3.57
C GLY A 10 23.44 12.25 4.62
N ASP A 11 22.18 12.10 4.99
CA ASP A 11 21.48 12.95 5.94
C ASP A 11 21.11 12.13 7.19
N VAL A 12 21.68 12.48 8.31
CA VAL A 12 21.51 11.79 9.60
C VAL A 12 20.03 11.71 10.03
N TYR A 13 19.18 12.59 9.52
CA TYR A 13 17.77 12.71 9.91
C TYR A 13 16.78 11.99 8.99
N LYS A 14 17.25 11.49 7.85
CA LYS A 14 16.42 10.76 6.89
C LYS A 14 16.82 9.30 6.84
N ARG A 15 15.84 8.43 6.89
CA ARG A 15 16.06 6.99 6.85
C ARG A 15 15.04 6.33 5.94
N GLN A 16 15.49 5.35 5.20
CA GLN A 16 14.65 4.59 4.30
C GLN A 16 14.35 3.21 4.89
N ILE A 17 13.06 2.85 4.86
CA ILE A 17 12.61 1.49 5.12
C ILE A 17 11.98 0.98 3.83
N ARG A 18 12.50 -0.11 3.30
CA ARG A 18 11.95 -0.78 2.13
C ARG A 18 11.14 -1.99 2.57
N ILE A 19 9.93 -2.12 2.02
CA ILE A 19 9.06 -3.27 2.22
C ILE A 19 8.90 -3.98 0.88
N ASN A 20 9.38 -5.24 0.80
CA ASN A 20 9.34 -6.01 -0.45
C ASN A 20 7.97 -6.66 -0.69
N ARG A 21 7.26 -7.02 0.38
CA ARG A 21 5.89 -7.58 0.33
C ARG A 21 5.19 -7.39 1.66
N PHE A 22 3.87 -7.50 1.66
CA PHE A 22 3.06 -7.47 2.87
C PHE A 22 2.76 -8.91 3.36
N GLY A 23 3.64 -9.43 4.21
CA GLY A 23 3.51 -10.72 4.90
C GLY A 23 2.89 -10.57 6.29
N ALA A 24 2.75 -11.70 7.00
CA ALA A 24 2.17 -11.71 8.34
C ALA A 24 3.02 -10.95 9.38
N THR A 25 4.33 -10.90 9.20
CA THR A 25 5.30 -10.28 10.13
C THR A 25 5.68 -8.85 9.75
N THR A 26 5.21 -8.35 8.61
CA THR A 26 5.65 -7.05 8.05
C THR A 26 5.47 -5.89 9.03
N ALA A 27 4.32 -5.80 9.71
CA ALA A 27 4.05 -4.72 10.66
C ALA A 27 5.00 -4.76 11.86
N GLU A 28 5.31 -5.93 12.37
CA GLU A 28 6.24 -6.11 13.49
C GLU A 28 7.68 -5.78 13.09
N GLU A 29 8.11 -6.27 11.91
CA GLU A 29 9.44 -5.98 11.36
C GLU A 29 9.60 -4.48 11.09
N PHE A 30 8.58 -3.82 10.55
CA PHE A 30 8.56 -2.38 10.33
C PHE A 30 8.70 -1.61 11.64
N LYS A 31 7.90 -1.93 12.66
CA LYS A 31 7.97 -1.30 13.99
C LYS A 31 9.35 -1.45 14.62
N LYS A 32 9.93 -2.63 14.53
CA LYS A 32 11.29 -2.89 15.04
C LYS A 32 12.33 -2.04 14.32
N ALA A 33 12.27 -2.03 12.98
CA ALA A 33 13.16 -1.24 12.15
C ALA A 33 13.04 0.26 12.43
N MET A 34 11.80 0.77 12.52
CA MET A 34 11.51 2.17 12.83
C MET A 34 12.07 2.59 14.19
N LYS A 35 11.82 1.79 15.25
CA LYS A 35 12.35 2.07 16.59
C LYS A 35 13.87 2.10 16.63
N GLU A 36 14.52 1.22 15.88
CA GLU A 36 15.98 1.23 15.75
C GLU A 36 16.49 2.52 15.09
N LEU A 37 15.83 2.96 14.02
CA LEU A 37 16.18 4.20 13.34
C LEU A 37 15.88 5.44 14.18
N GLN A 38 14.79 5.44 14.95
CA GLN A 38 14.47 6.53 15.88
C GLN A 38 15.53 6.68 16.97
N LYS A 39 16.08 5.58 17.49
CA LYS A 39 17.23 5.62 18.44
C LYS A 39 18.48 6.21 17.80
N GLN A 40 18.61 6.12 16.47
CA GLN A 40 19.69 6.73 15.70
C GLN A 40 19.37 8.16 15.25
N GLY A 41 18.30 8.79 15.77
CA GLY A 41 17.94 10.17 15.50
C GLY A 41 17.07 10.37 14.24
N MET A 42 16.39 9.34 13.74
CA MET A 42 15.44 9.50 12.64
C MET A 42 14.29 10.43 13.02
N LYS A 43 14.07 11.47 12.24
CA LYS A 43 12.93 12.40 12.34
C LYS A 43 11.99 12.29 11.13
N ASP A 44 12.56 12.02 9.97
CA ASP A 44 11.85 11.92 8.69
C ASP A 44 12.07 10.53 8.09
N MET A 45 11.09 10.03 7.35
CA MET A 45 11.10 8.67 6.80
C MET A 45 10.83 8.67 5.30
N ILE A 46 11.57 7.83 4.59
CA ILE A 46 11.24 7.37 3.25
C ILE A 46 10.77 5.91 3.36
N LEU A 47 9.52 5.66 3.01
CA LEU A 47 8.97 4.32 2.86
C LEU A 47 9.04 3.90 1.39
N ASP A 48 9.83 2.89 1.11
CA ASP A 48 10.03 2.41 -0.27
C ASP A 48 9.14 1.19 -0.53
N LEU A 49 8.15 1.37 -1.41
CA LEU A 49 7.22 0.35 -1.88
C LEU A 49 7.41 0.03 -3.36
N GLN A 50 8.51 0.48 -3.98
CA GLN A 50 8.81 0.17 -5.37
C GLN A 50 8.99 -1.34 -5.58
N GLY A 51 8.37 -1.89 -6.61
CA GLY A 51 8.37 -3.32 -6.91
C GLY A 51 7.52 -4.17 -5.96
N ASN A 52 6.80 -3.57 -5.00
CA ASN A 52 5.99 -4.30 -4.02
C ASN A 52 4.58 -4.59 -4.55
N GLY A 53 4.33 -5.83 -4.97
CA GLY A 53 3.03 -6.30 -5.47
C GLY A 53 1.93 -6.46 -4.42
N GLY A 54 2.16 -6.05 -3.17
CA GLY A 54 1.18 -6.11 -2.08
C GLY A 54 1.31 -7.36 -1.20
N GLY A 55 0.19 -7.87 -0.72
CA GLY A 55 0.09 -9.02 0.17
C GLY A 55 -1.16 -8.96 1.06
N TYR A 56 -1.01 -9.24 2.35
CA TYR A 56 -2.14 -9.30 3.27
C TYR A 56 -2.72 -7.92 3.59
N LEU A 57 -4.07 -7.83 3.51
CA LEU A 57 -4.82 -6.63 3.88
C LEU A 57 -4.53 -6.16 5.31
N ASN A 58 -4.55 -7.08 6.26
CA ASN A 58 -4.30 -6.73 7.66
C ASN A 58 -2.92 -6.12 7.87
N ALA A 59 -1.89 -6.61 7.17
CA ALA A 59 -0.55 -6.03 7.24
C ALA A 59 -0.50 -4.59 6.68
N ALA A 60 -1.29 -4.30 5.64
CA ALA A 60 -1.42 -2.94 5.11
C ALA A 60 -2.15 -2.02 6.10
N ILE A 61 -3.23 -2.51 6.73
CA ILE A 61 -3.99 -1.76 7.74
C ILE A 61 -3.09 -1.45 8.95
N ASP A 62 -2.37 -2.45 9.46
CA ASP A 62 -1.48 -2.27 10.61
C ASP A 62 -0.31 -1.33 10.29
N LEU A 63 0.22 -1.37 9.06
CA LEU A 63 1.24 -0.42 8.63
C LEU A 63 0.69 1.00 8.48
N ALA A 64 -0.46 1.18 7.83
CA ALA A 64 -1.09 2.49 7.67
C ALA A 64 -1.42 3.13 9.03
N ASN A 65 -1.80 2.31 10.00
CA ASN A 65 -2.04 2.76 11.38
C ASN A 65 -0.82 3.42 12.03
N GLU A 66 0.40 3.08 11.61
CA GLU A 66 1.61 3.74 12.14
C GLU A 66 1.71 5.22 11.75
N PHE A 67 1.04 5.63 10.69
CA PHE A 67 1.11 6.98 10.12
C PHE A 67 -0.14 7.82 10.41
N LEU A 68 -1.30 7.20 10.60
CA LEU A 68 -2.60 7.86 10.63
C LEU A 68 -3.11 8.12 12.06
N GLY A 69 -3.96 9.14 12.19
CA GLY A 69 -4.64 9.50 13.41
C GLY A 69 -5.80 8.56 13.77
N GLN A 70 -6.31 8.70 15.00
CA GLN A 70 -7.44 7.90 15.47
C GLN A 70 -8.69 8.16 14.65
N LYS A 71 -9.39 7.09 14.23
CA LYS A 71 -10.60 7.12 13.42
C LYS A 71 -10.42 7.65 11.99
N GLU A 72 -9.20 7.86 11.54
CA GLU A 72 -8.95 8.11 10.13
C GLU A 72 -9.19 6.83 9.33
N LEU A 73 -10.00 6.93 8.26
CA LEU A 73 -10.30 5.80 7.40
C LEU A 73 -9.03 5.42 6.62
N ILE A 74 -8.69 4.14 6.62
CA ILE A 74 -7.54 3.63 5.85
C ILE A 74 -8.00 3.20 4.46
N VAL A 75 -9.04 2.39 4.41
CA VAL A 75 -9.58 1.80 3.18
C VAL A 75 -11.01 1.34 3.47
N TYR A 76 -11.84 1.31 2.46
CA TYR A 76 -13.10 0.55 2.54
C TYR A 76 -13.25 -0.39 1.35
N THR A 77 -14.07 -1.40 1.54
CA THR A 77 -14.45 -2.35 0.49
C THR A 77 -15.93 -2.26 0.21
N GLU A 78 -16.31 -2.33 -1.06
CA GLU A 78 -17.70 -2.34 -1.47
C GLU A 78 -17.85 -3.13 -2.77
N GLY A 79 -18.95 -3.86 -2.91
CA GLY A 79 -19.26 -4.66 -4.09
C GLY A 79 -20.75 -4.68 -4.39
N ARG A 80 -21.12 -5.23 -5.55
CA ARG A 80 -22.53 -5.28 -5.98
C ARG A 80 -23.46 -5.95 -4.95
N THR A 81 -22.97 -7.01 -4.31
CA THR A 81 -23.69 -7.78 -3.27
C THR A 81 -23.00 -7.72 -1.91
N ALA A 82 -21.75 -7.32 -1.87
CA ALA A 82 -21.00 -7.15 -0.63
C ALA A 82 -21.23 -5.73 -0.08
N LYS A 83 -21.79 -5.65 1.14
CA LYS A 83 -21.97 -4.36 1.82
C LYS A 83 -20.63 -3.70 2.07
N ARG A 84 -20.64 -2.38 2.15
CA ARG A 84 -19.48 -1.58 2.52
C ARG A 84 -18.92 -2.01 3.88
N SER A 85 -17.60 -2.15 3.93
CA SER A 85 -16.84 -2.46 5.14
C SER A 85 -15.67 -1.51 5.25
N ASP A 86 -15.65 -0.73 6.33
CA ASP A 86 -14.67 0.32 6.59
C ASP A 86 -13.57 -0.16 7.54
N PHE A 87 -12.33 0.23 7.27
CA PHE A 87 -11.16 -0.06 8.11
C PHE A 87 -10.53 1.25 8.56
N TYR A 88 -10.51 1.48 9.87
CA TYR A 88 -10.05 2.73 10.49
C TYR A 88 -8.73 2.54 11.22
N ALA A 89 -7.95 3.61 11.28
CA ALA A 89 -6.76 3.68 12.11
C ALA A 89 -7.12 3.78 13.60
N LYS A 90 -6.33 3.12 14.44
CA LYS A 90 -6.46 3.12 15.90
C LYS A 90 -5.84 4.37 16.52
N GLY A 91 -4.98 5.08 15.80
CA GLY A 91 -4.30 6.27 16.27
C GLY A 91 -3.21 6.03 17.32
N ASN A 92 -2.73 4.81 17.43
CA ASN A 92 -1.66 4.43 18.36
C ASN A 92 -0.32 4.13 17.66
N GLY A 93 -0.17 4.62 16.42
CA GLY A 93 1.06 4.45 15.64
C GLY A 93 2.20 5.31 16.16
N ASP A 94 3.43 4.82 15.98
CA ASP A 94 4.65 5.45 16.49
C ASP A 94 5.26 6.49 15.54
N PHE A 95 4.74 6.65 14.30
CA PHE A 95 5.23 7.61 13.31
C PHE A 95 4.11 8.52 12.74
N ARG A 96 3.29 9.09 13.62
CA ARG A 96 2.23 10.03 13.24
C ARG A 96 2.76 11.44 12.95
N ASN A 97 3.94 11.78 13.46
CA ASN A 97 4.63 13.04 13.25
C ASN A 97 5.93 12.80 12.46
N GLY A 98 6.48 13.87 11.90
CA GLY A 98 7.64 13.78 11.02
C GLY A 98 7.24 13.71 9.54
N ARG A 99 8.15 14.10 8.66
CA ARG A 99 7.89 14.08 7.22
C ARG A 99 7.94 12.64 6.69
N LEU A 100 6.94 12.27 5.91
CA LEU A 100 6.83 10.96 5.28
C LEU A 100 6.82 11.11 3.76
N ILE A 101 7.70 10.36 3.11
CA ILE A 101 7.70 10.19 1.65
C ILE A 101 7.50 8.70 1.37
N ILE A 102 6.58 8.38 0.46
CA ILE A 102 6.39 7.00 -0.01
C ILE A 102 6.81 6.92 -1.48
N LEU A 103 7.75 6.02 -1.76
CA LEU A 103 8.19 5.75 -3.13
C LEU A 103 7.34 4.63 -3.73
N VAL A 104 6.83 4.87 -4.94
CA VAL A 104 6.00 3.92 -5.69
C VAL A 104 6.45 3.82 -7.15
N ASP A 105 6.12 2.71 -7.80
CA ASP A 105 6.35 2.48 -9.22
C ASP A 105 5.19 1.69 -9.85
N GLU A 106 5.31 1.36 -11.12
CA GLU A 106 4.33 0.61 -11.91
C GLU A 106 4.07 -0.81 -11.41
N TYR A 107 4.94 -1.34 -10.54
CA TYR A 107 4.80 -2.66 -9.92
C TYR A 107 4.22 -2.59 -8.49
N THR A 108 4.14 -1.38 -7.95
CA THR A 108 3.49 -1.14 -6.64
C THR A 108 2.00 -1.46 -6.75
N ALA A 109 1.50 -2.45 -6.00
CA ALA A 109 0.14 -2.96 -6.17
C ALA A 109 -0.57 -3.34 -4.86
N SER A 110 -1.90 -3.37 -4.89
CA SER A 110 -2.78 -3.96 -3.85
C SER A 110 -2.55 -3.36 -2.45
N ALA A 111 -2.03 -4.13 -1.47
CA ALA A 111 -1.74 -3.66 -0.11
C ALA A 111 -0.85 -2.41 -0.08
N SER A 112 0.11 -2.29 -0.99
CA SER A 112 0.96 -1.11 -1.14
C SER A 112 0.14 0.11 -1.57
N GLU A 113 -0.84 -0.07 -2.46
CA GLU A 113 -1.73 1.00 -2.93
C GLU A 113 -2.73 1.42 -1.85
N ILE A 114 -3.12 0.52 -0.96
CA ILE A 114 -3.93 0.85 0.22
C ILE A 114 -3.15 1.81 1.13
N VAL A 115 -1.91 1.48 1.47
CA VAL A 115 -1.08 2.33 2.35
C VAL A 115 -0.78 3.68 1.70
N SER A 116 -0.30 3.69 0.46
CA SER A 116 0.03 4.93 -0.24
C SER A 116 -1.21 5.80 -0.49
N GLY A 117 -2.34 5.18 -0.85
CA GLY A 117 -3.60 5.88 -1.06
C GLY A 117 -4.16 6.52 0.21
N ALA A 118 -4.10 5.80 1.35
CA ALA A 118 -4.53 6.34 2.63
C ALA A 118 -3.66 7.52 3.09
N VAL A 119 -2.33 7.38 2.98
CA VAL A 119 -1.38 8.46 3.32
C VAL A 119 -1.58 9.68 2.42
N GLN A 120 -1.84 9.47 1.12
CA GLN A 120 -2.11 10.53 0.17
C GLN A 120 -3.42 11.27 0.48
N ASP A 121 -4.51 10.54 0.71
CA ASP A 121 -5.84 11.12 0.90
C ASP A 121 -5.97 11.91 2.22
N TRP A 122 -5.16 11.61 3.21
CA TRP A 122 -5.08 12.36 4.46
C TRP A 122 -4.00 13.44 4.47
N ASP A 123 -3.35 13.72 3.35
CA ASP A 123 -2.21 14.64 3.26
C ASP A 123 -1.10 14.36 4.30
N ARG A 124 -1.03 13.09 4.75
CA ARG A 124 -0.08 12.67 5.80
C ARG A 124 1.36 12.60 5.28
N GLY A 125 1.54 12.41 3.99
CA GLY A 125 2.84 12.30 3.36
C GLY A 125 2.80 12.50 1.85
N ILE A 126 3.97 12.59 1.25
CA ILE A 126 4.14 12.81 -0.19
C ILE A 126 4.37 11.48 -0.88
N ILE A 127 3.60 11.20 -1.94
CA ILE A 127 3.81 10.05 -2.80
C ILE A 127 4.69 10.48 -3.98
N VAL A 128 5.78 9.77 -4.19
CA VAL A 128 6.78 10.08 -5.22
C VAL A 128 7.03 8.85 -6.09
N GLY A 129 7.08 9.03 -7.39
CA GLY A 129 7.38 7.98 -8.35
C GLY A 129 6.40 7.93 -9.52
N ARG A 130 6.24 6.76 -10.10
CA ARG A 130 5.36 6.55 -11.25
C ARG A 130 4.00 6.01 -10.81
N ARG A 131 2.99 6.12 -11.69
CA ARG A 131 1.64 5.60 -11.45
C ARG A 131 1.71 4.11 -11.08
N SER A 132 1.06 3.73 -9.99
CA SER A 132 1.01 2.35 -9.48
C SER A 132 0.22 1.41 -10.40
N PHE A 133 0.20 0.15 -10.08
CA PHE A 133 -0.39 -0.90 -10.90
C PHE A 133 -1.91 -0.78 -11.06
N GLY A 134 -2.63 -0.44 -10.00
CA GLY A 134 -4.10 -0.37 -10.00
C GLY A 134 -4.77 -1.72 -9.71
N LYS A 135 -4.32 -2.47 -8.68
CA LYS A 135 -4.90 -3.76 -8.28
C LYS A 135 -5.77 -3.60 -7.03
N GLY A 136 -7.05 -3.33 -7.23
CA GLY A 136 -8.01 -3.02 -6.17
C GLY A 136 -9.16 -4.01 -6.03
N LEU A 137 -8.99 -5.30 -6.38
CA LEU A 137 -10.04 -6.32 -6.26
C LEU A 137 -9.92 -7.11 -4.96
N VAL A 138 -11.06 -7.27 -4.27
CA VAL A 138 -11.22 -8.18 -3.13
C VAL A 138 -11.64 -9.54 -3.66
N GLN A 139 -10.80 -10.54 -3.47
CA GLN A 139 -11.07 -11.90 -3.89
C GLN A 139 -11.25 -12.82 -2.68
N ARG A 140 -12.26 -13.66 -2.71
CA ARG A 140 -12.51 -14.69 -1.70
C ARG A 140 -12.33 -16.07 -2.31
N PRO A 141 -11.52 -16.94 -1.68
CA PRO A 141 -11.48 -18.34 -2.07
C PRO A 141 -12.80 -19.03 -1.67
N ILE A 142 -13.29 -19.91 -2.53
CA ILE A 142 -14.46 -20.76 -2.31
C ILE A 142 -14.02 -22.18 -2.63
N ASP A 143 -14.02 -23.04 -1.62
CA ASP A 143 -13.72 -24.45 -1.79
C ASP A 143 -14.89 -25.18 -2.43
N LEU A 144 -14.60 -26.07 -3.37
CA LEU A 144 -15.58 -26.89 -4.06
C LEU A 144 -15.58 -28.32 -3.49
N PRO A 145 -16.69 -29.09 -3.67
CA PRO A 145 -16.81 -30.42 -3.10
C PRO A 145 -15.77 -31.44 -3.59
N ASP A 146 -15.19 -31.21 -4.75
CA ASP A 146 -14.13 -32.05 -5.35
C ASP A 146 -12.71 -31.71 -4.84
N GLY A 147 -12.58 -30.78 -3.88
CA GLY A 147 -11.31 -30.32 -3.33
C GLY A 147 -10.62 -29.23 -4.15
N SER A 148 -11.18 -28.82 -5.27
CA SER A 148 -10.72 -27.66 -6.03
C SER A 148 -11.19 -26.36 -5.38
N MET A 149 -10.61 -25.23 -5.81
CA MET A 149 -10.92 -23.90 -5.27
C MET A 149 -11.10 -22.89 -6.40
N ILE A 150 -12.11 -22.04 -6.29
CA ILE A 150 -12.27 -20.86 -7.14
C ILE A 150 -11.97 -19.59 -6.33
N ARG A 151 -11.37 -18.60 -6.98
CA ARG A 151 -11.20 -17.26 -6.42
C ARG A 151 -12.19 -16.31 -7.07
N LEU A 152 -13.22 -15.94 -6.31
CA LEU A 152 -14.26 -15.05 -6.79
C LEU A 152 -14.01 -13.61 -6.35
N THR A 153 -14.04 -12.66 -7.29
CA THR A 153 -14.06 -11.23 -6.97
C THR A 153 -15.42 -10.85 -6.40
N ILE A 154 -15.43 -10.31 -5.19
CA ILE A 154 -16.66 -9.97 -4.44
C ILE A 154 -16.82 -8.48 -4.20
N ALA A 155 -15.73 -7.70 -4.19
CA ALA A 155 -15.73 -6.27 -3.92
C ALA A 155 -14.51 -5.58 -4.53
N ARG A 156 -14.47 -4.26 -4.45
CA ARG A 156 -13.31 -3.42 -4.77
C ARG A 156 -12.83 -2.69 -3.53
N TYR A 157 -11.55 -2.33 -3.54
CA TYR A 157 -10.95 -1.44 -2.56
C TYR A 157 -11.07 0.01 -3.00
N TYR A 158 -11.41 0.87 -2.05
CA TYR A 158 -11.50 2.30 -2.24
C TYR A 158 -10.67 3.03 -1.17
N THR A 159 -10.00 4.09 -1.57
CA THR A 159 -9.25 4.98 -0.68
C THR A 159 -10.20 5.82 0.18
N PRO A 160 -9.73 6.51 1.22
CA PRO A 160 -10.57 7.35 2.08
C PRO A 160 -11.40 8.38 1.33
N SER A 161 -10.87 8.96 0.27
CA SER A 161 -11.59 9.96 -0.57
C SER A 161 -12.60 9.34 -1.56
N GLY A 162 -12.73 8.00 -1.59
CA GLY A 162 -13.64 7.29 -2.47
C GLY A 162 -13.06 6.92 -3.84
N ARG A 163 -11.77 7.13 -4.07
CA ARG A 163 -11.13 6.70 -5.33
C ARG A 163 -11.02 5.18 -5.38
N SER A 164 -11.41 4.57 -6.50
CA SER A 164 -11.17 3.14 -6.74
C SER A 164 -9.68 2.89 -6.97
N ILE A 165 -9.08 1.96 -6.19
CA ILE A 165 -7.72 1.50 -6.43
C ILE A 165 -7.65 0.68 -7.73
N GLN A 166 -8.74 -0.02 -8.08
CA GLN A 166 -8.78 -0.84 -9.28
C GLN A 166 -8.81 0.02 -10.54
N LYS A 167 -7.84 -0.15 -11.42
CA LYS A 167 -7.89 0.45 -12.76
C LYS A 167 -9.10 -0.09 -13.54
N PRO A 168 -9.70 0.71 -14.43
CA PRO A 168 -10.90 0.32 -15.16
C PRO A 168 -10.72 -1.00 -15.94
N TYR A 169 -11.78 -1.82 -15.95
CA TYR A 169 -11.96 -2.95 -16.87
C TYR A 169 -12.93 -2.50 -17.96
N ASP A 170 -12.44 -1.76 -18.92
CA ASP A 170 -13.21 -1.39 -20.09
C ASP A 170 -12.49 -1.83 -21.36
N SER A 171 -13.21 -1.77 -22.49
CA SER A 171 -12.68 -2.16 -23.80
C SER A 171 -11.56 -1.24 -24.30
N THR A 172 -11.29 -0.14 -23.60
CA THR A 172 -10.26 0.85 -23.97
C THR A 172 -8.90 0.53 -23.34
N VAL A 173 -8.85 -0.36 -22.35
CA VAL A 173 -7.61 -0.74 -21.65
C VAL A 173 -7.25 -2.19 -21.96
N ASP A 174 -6.24 -2.39 -22.79
CA ASP A 174 -5.61 -3.72 -22.97
C ASP A 174 -4.61 -3.96 -21.84
N TYR A 175 -4.99 -4.74 -20.85
CA TYR A 175 -4.16 -5.07 -19.70
C TYR A 175 -2.80 -5.68 -20.07
N ASN A 176 -2.74 -6.40 -21.17
CA ASN A 176 -1.49 -7.04 -21.64
C ASN A 176 -0.54 -6.03 -22.28
N LYS A 177 -1.07 -4.91 -22.76
CA LYS A 177 -0.30 -3.84 -23.41
C LYS A 177 -0.11 -2.61 -22.52
N ASP A 178 -0.72 -2.55 -21.34
CA ASP A 178 -0.71 -1.38 -20.47
C ASP A 178 0.71 -0.84 -20.22
N LEU A 179 1.67 -1.69 -19.91
CA LEU A 179 3.06 -1.26 -19.70
C LEU A 179 3.72 -0.75 -20.98
N ILE A 180 3.42 -1.35 -22.12
CA ILE A 180 3.96 -0.92 -23.42
C ILE A 180 3.38 0.44 -23.80
N GLU A 181 2.08 0.63 -23.62
CA GLU A 181 1.40 1.89 -23.88
C GLU A 181 1.93 3.00 -22.95
N ARG A 182 2.12 2.72 -21.65
CA ARG A 182 2.70 3.65 -20.70
C ARG A 182 4.14 4.03 -21.05
N PHE A 183 4.93 3.08 -21.53
CA PHE A 183 6.28 3.36 -22.05
C PHE A 183 6.23 4.25 -23.28
N ASN A 184 5.36 3.94 -24.25
CA ASN A 184 5.21 4.73 -25.48
C ASN A 184 4.72 6.17 -25.21
N HIS A 185 3.94 6.38 -24.14
CA HIS A 185 3.49 7.71 -23.68
C HIS A 185 4.50 8.42 -22.75
N GLY A 186 5.68 7.83 -22.49
CA GLY A 186 6.72 8.44 -21.67
C GLY A 186 6.50 8.37 -20.16
N GLU A 187 5.52 7.60 -19.68
CA GLU A 187 5.27 7.45 -18.24
C GLU A 187 6.36 6.65 -17.51
N LEU A 188 7.11 5.82 -18.24
CA LEU A 188 8.11 4.90 -17.66
C LEU A 188 9.56 5.33 -17.93
N MET A 189 9.78 6.51 -18.50
CA MET A 189 11.11 7.08 -18.74
C MET A 189 11.55 7.99 -17.60
#